data_27762bebff9fc7d888f5e5d871a164f4
#
_entry.id   27762bebff9fc7d888f5e5d871a164f4
#
_cell.length_a   1.000
_cell.length_b   1.000
_cell.length_c   1.000
_cell.angle_alpha   90.00
_cell.angle_beta   90.00
_cell.angle_gamma   90.00
#
_symmetry.space_group_name_H-M   'P 1'
#
loop_
_entity.id
_entity.type
_entity.pdbx_description
1 polymer ?
#
loop_
_entity_poly.entity_id
_entity_poly.type
_entity_poly.pdbx_seq_one_letter_code
_entity_poly.pdbx_strand_id
1 'polypeptide(L)'
;MAPRWDSLYPYYMSLDMHPDGDFSSCAVRLSMALHHADAFSKSGYRRAGNKVSSHGWAMGAEQLYRWLRLHQLGAAQQLPVDGTDPSQYPSQNGIVYLRDCFVRTSDRSTDARTGDHIDLFVAGQGLLSAIRWPVEFPGGPFAIIGTCRDGKVRFWPAS
;
A
#
# COMPACT_ATOMS: atom_id res chain seq x y z
N MET A 1 -10.24 6.52 12.30
CA MET A 1 -11.40 5.69 11.90
C MET A 1 -10.95 4.73 10.81
N ALA A 2 -11.28 3.45 10.93
CA ALA A 2 -10.93 2.48 9.89
C ALA A 2 -11.67 2.82 8.58
N PRO A 3 -11.00 2.80 7.43
CA PRO A 3 -11.67 3.05 6.16
C PRO A 3 -12.60 1.87 5.82
N ARG A 4 -13.71 2.18 5.16
CA ARG A 4 -14.69 1.16 4.78
C ARG A 4 -14.20 0.34 3.58
N TRP A 5 -14.12 -0.98 3.76
CA TRP A 5 -13.70 -1.89 2.70
C TRP A 5 -14.60 -1.83 1.47
N ASP A 6 -15.92 -1.75 1.69
CA ASP A 6 -16.91 -1.66 0.62
C ASP A 6 -16.74 -0.42 -0.28
N SER A 7 -16.09 0.63 0.23
CA SER A 7 -15.76 1.81 -0.56
C SER A 7 -14.38 1.70 -1.22
N LEU A 8 -13.41 1.07 -0.55
CA LEU A 8 -12.05 0.95 -1.06
C LEU A 8 -11.92 -0.05 -2.21
N TYR A 9 -12.40 -1.27 -1.98
CA TYR A 9 -12.14 -2.39 -2.89
C TYR A 9 -12.72 -2.19 -4.28
N PRO A 10 -14.04 -1.88 -4.45
CA PRO A 10 -14.61 -1.72 -5.79
C PRO A 10 -13.98 -0.56 -6.55
N TYR A 11 -13.67 0.53 -5.86
CA TYR A 11 -13.03 1.67 -6.49
C TYR A 11 -11.61 1.35 -6.96
N TYR A 12 -10.81 0.69 -6.11
CA TYR A 12 -9.46 0.26 -6.46
C TYR A 12 -9.45 -0.67 -7.68
N MET A 13 -10.40 -1.58 -7.76
CA MET A 13 -10.54 -2.50 -8.89
C MET A 13 -10.92 -1.80 -10.20
N SER A 14 -11.50 -0.60 -10.14
CA SER A 14 -11.92 0.20 -11.31
C SER A 14 -10.97 1.35 -11.65
N LEU A 15 -9.80 1.44 -11.05
CA LEU A 15 -8.90 2.60 -11.16
C LEU A 15 -8.50 2.94 -12.61
N ASP A 16 -8.30 1.95 -13.45
CA ASP A 16 -7.96 2.13 -14.86
C ASP A 16 -9.07 2.80 -15.70
N MET A 17 -10.26 2.93 -15.14
CA MET A 17 -11.38 3.67 -15.76
C MET A 17 -11.40 5.15 -15.36
N HIS A 18 -10.52 5.59 -14.47
CA HIS A 18 -10.47 6.97 -13.98
C HIS A 18 -9.36 7.75 -14.70
N PRO A 19 -9.66 8.97 -15.25
CA PRO A 19 -8.70 9.71 -16.06
C PRO A 19 -7.59 10.41 -15.24
N ASP A 20 -7.76 10.55 -13.92
CA ASP A 20 -6.94 11.40 -13.07
C ASP A 20 -5.70 10.71 -12.50
N GLY A 21 -5.40 9.48 -12.88
CA GLY A 21 -4.38 8.69 -12.23
C GLY A 21 -3.20 8.35 -13.14
N ASP A 22 -1.99 8.49 -12.62
CA ASP A 22 -0.86 7.70 -13.06
C ASP A 22 -0.87 6.40 -12.27
N PHE A 23 -1.34 5.32 -12.89
CA PHE A 23 -1.55 4.03 -12.22
C PHE A 23 -0.27 3.20 -12.05
N SER A 24 0.88 3.77 -12.34
CA SER A 24 2.18 3.08 -12.20
C SER A 24 2.68 3.01 -10.76
N SER A 25 2.17 3.87 -9.87
CA SER A 25 2.61 3.96 -8.47
C SER A 25 1.59 3.37 -7.50
N CYS A 26 2.07 2.54 -6.58
CA CYS A 26 1.23 1.96 -5.51
C CYS A 26 0.60 3.05 -4.62
N ALA A 27 1.34 4.10 -4.30
CA ALA A 27 0.84 5.19 -3.47
C ALA A 27 -0.23 6.02 -4.19
N VAL A 28 -0.11 6.25 -5.50
CA VAL A 28 -1.14 6.91 -6.31
C VAL A 28 -2.43 6.09 -6.27
N ARG A 29 -2.34 4.81 -6.58
CA ARG A 29 -3.49 3.88 -6.57
C ARG A 29 -4.22 3.90 -5.24
N LEU A 30 -3.49 3.72 -4.16
CA LEU A 30 -4.08 3.70 -2.82
C LEU A 30 -4.67 5.05 -2.43
N SER A 31 -3.98 6.17 -2.69
CA SER A 31 -4.48 7.49 -2.34
C SER A 31 -5.76 7.86 -3.10
N MET A 32 -5.94 7.39 -4.33
CA MET A 32 -7.19 7.55 -5.07
C MET A 32 -8.35 6.80 -4.40
N ALA A 33 -8.13 5.54 -4.04
CA ALA A 33 -9.15 4.73 -3.37
C ALA A 33 -9.51 5.29 -1.99
N LEU A 34 -8.51 5.73 -1.22
CA LEU A 34 -8.71 6.36 0.08
C LEU A 34 -9.46 7.69 -0.03
N HIS A 35 -9.19 8.48 -1.06
CA HIS A 35 -9.92 9.73 -1.30
C HIS A 35 -11.40 9.46 -1.59
N HIS A 36 -11.69 8.46 -2.40
CA HIS A 36 -13.06 8.02 -2.65
C HIS A 36 -13.79 7.56 -1.38
N ALA A 37 -13.05 6.96 -0.45
CA ALA A 37 -13.57 6.50 0.84
C ALA A 37 -13.50 7.58 1.96
N ASP A 38 -13.30 8.85 1.62
CA ASP A 38 -13.16 9.98 2.55
C ASP A 38 -12.02 9.81 3.58
N ALA A 39 -11.02 9.01 3.26
CA ALA A 39 -9.87 8.72 4.11
C ALA A 39 -8.55 9.31 3.61
N PHE A 40 -8.59 10.20 2.62
CA PHE A 40 -7.42 10.92 2.11
C PHE A 40 -7.80 12.31 1.61
N SER A 41 -7.12 13.33 2.12
CA SER A 41 -7.28 14.73 1.68
C SER A 41 -6.10 15.13 0.79
N LYS A 42 -6.35 15.35 -0.50
CA LYS A 42 -5.33 15.84 -1.45
C LYS A 42 -4.72 17.16 -1.00
N SER A 43 -5.57 18.11 -0.58
CA SER A 43 -5.13 19.43 -0.13
C SER A 43 -4.34 19.36 1.19
N GLY A 44 -4.78 18.54 2.13
CA GLY A 44 -4.08 18.29 3.39
C GLY A 44 -2.72 17.67 3.18
N TYR A 45 -2.67 16.62 2.34
CA TYR A 45 -1.44 15.91 2.01
C TYR A 45 -0.39 16.83 1.36
N ARG A 46 -0.84 17.63 0.38
CA ARG A 46 0.04 18.60 -0.31
C ARG A 46 0.55 19.70 0.64
N ARG A 47 -0.33 20.27 1.49
CA ARG A 47 0.07 21.30 2.47
C ARG A 47 1.09 20.81 3.49
N ALA A 48 1.10 19.51 3.78
CA ALA A 48 2.10 18.89 4.65
C ALA A 48 3.50 18.74 3.98
N GLY A 49 3.68 19.22 2.74
CA GLY A 49 4.95 19.19 2.03
C GLY A 49 5.26 17.86 1.35
N ASN A 50 4.29 16.96 1.25
CA ASN A 50 4.49 15.65 0.61
C ASN A 50 4.51 15.75 -0.92
N LYS A 51 5.25 14.85 -1.55
CA LYS A 51 5.33 14.78 -3.00
C LYS A 51 4.02 14.26 -3.60
N VAL A 52 3.52 14.98 -4.59
CA VAL A 52 2.27 14.64 -5.27
C VAL A 52 2.47 14.50 -6.78
N SER A 53 1.61 13.72 -7.42
CA SER A 53 1.50 13.62 -8.87
C SER A 53 0.92 14.93 -9.46
N SER A 54 0.89 15.03 -10.80
CA SER A 54 0.27 16.16 -11.49
C SER A 54 -1.21 16.38 -11.13
N HIS A 55 -1.92 15.33 -10.73
CA HIS A 55 -3.31 15.37 -10.28
C HIS A 55 -3.47 15.45 -8.74
N GLY A 56 -2.36 15.57 -8.00
CA GLY A 56 -2.38 15.74 -6.54
C GLY A 56 -2.45 14.45 -5.72
N TRP A 57 -2.18 13.30 -6.32
CA TRP A 57 -2.14 12.00 -5.63
C TRP A 57 -0.79 11.74 -4.96
N ALA A 58 -0.77 10.94 -3.92
CA ALA A 58 0.45 10.59 -3.21
C ALA A 58 1.41 9.79 -4.11
N MET A 59 2.69 10.15 -4.13
CA MET A 59 3.70 9.48 -4.97
C MET A 59 4.61 8.52 -4.24
N GLY A 60 4.82 8.67 -2.93
CA GLY A 60 5.73 7.84 -2.16
C GLY A 60 5.02 6.98 -1.13
N ALA A 61 5.33 5.68 -1.09
CA ALA A 61 4.70 4.75 -0.15
C ALA A 61 5.00 5.12 1.32
N GLU A 62 6.24 5.46 1.64
CA GLU A 62 6.64 5.87 3.00
C GLU A 62 5.97 7.18 3.43
N GLN A 63 5.93 8.18 2.54
CA GLN A 63 5.29 9.46 2.84
C GLN A 63 3.79 9.27 3.07
N LEU A 64 3.13 8.46 2.23
CA LEU A 64 1.71 8.14 2.40
C LEU A 64 1.46 7.40 3.72
N TYR A 65 2.27 6.40 4.05
CA TYR A 65 2.19 5.69 5.32
C TYR A 65 2.27 6.64 6.51
N ARG A 66 3.29 7.52 6.55
CA ARG A 66 3.47 8.49 7.63
C ARG A 66 2.28 9.44 7.77
N TRP A 67 1.77 9.93 6.64
CA TRP A 67 0.64 10.84 6.64
C TRP A 67 -0.64 10.17 7.14
N LEU A 68 -0.92 8.96 6.67
CA LEU A 68 -2.09 8.18 7.12
C LEU A 68 -2.03 7.91 8.62
N ARG A 69 -0.86 7.55 9.13
CA ARG A 69 -0.66 7.30 10.55
C ARG A 69 -0.93 8.54 11.42
N LEU A 70 -0.49 9.69 10.97
CA LEU A 70 -0.58 10.93 11.74
C LEU A 70 -1.95 11.62 11.63
N HIS A 71 -2.61 11.51 10.50
CA HIS A 71 -3.75 12.35 10.18
C HIS A 71 -5.07 11.61 9.96
N GLN A 72 -5.04 10.29 9.70
CA GLN A 72 -6.25 9.58 9.30
C GLN A 72 -6.51 8.27 10.08
N LEU A 73 -5.53 7.40 10.14
CA LEU A 73 -5.75 6.01 10.59
C LEU A 73 -5.16 5.71 11.97
N GLY A 74 -4.30 6.58 12.49
CA GLY A 74 -3.59 6.31 13.72
C GLY A 74 -2.49 5.26 13.58
N ALA A 75 -2.07 4.67 14.70
CA ALA A 75 -1.00 3.69 14.72
C ALA A 75 -1.39 2.40 13.96
N ALA A 76 -0.53 1.96 13.06
CA ALA A 76 -0.66 0.67 12.40
C ALA A 76 -0.19 -0.47 13.30
N GLN A 77 -0.79 -1.64 13.14
CA GLN A 77 -0.29 -2.86 13.76
C GLN A 77 1.04 -3.26 13.13
N GLN A 78 2.03 -3.55 13.94
CA GLN A 78 3.27 -4.17 13.46
C GLN A 78 3.08 -5.68 13.48
N LEU A 79 3.16 -6.29 12.32
CA LEU A 79 3.02 -7.74 12.18
C LEU A 79 4.40 -8.42 12.23
N PRO A 80 4.53 -9.52 12.97
CA PRO A 80 5.76 -10.31 13.01
C PRO A 80 5.87 -11.19 11.75
N VAL A 81 5.81 -10.58 10.56
CA VAL A 81 5.85 -11.35 9.32
C VAL A 81 7.27 -11.75 9.03
N ASP A 82 7.50 -13.04 9.07
CA ASP A 82 8.56 -13.73 8.36
C ASP A 82 7.99 -14.13 7.00
N GLY A 83 8.58 -13.65 5.92
CA GLY A 83 8.06 -13.84 4.57
C GLY A 83 7.85 -15.30 4.14
N THR A 84 8.38 -16.26 4.89
CA THR A 84 8.22 -17.68 4.63
C THR A 84 7.02 -18.32 5.34
N ASP A 85 6.34 -17.61 6.23
CA ASP A 85 5.24 -18.13 7.03
C ASP A 85 3.90 -17.44 6.72
N PRO A 86 3.05 -18.00 5.84
CA PRO A 86 1.74 -17.43 5.52
C PRO A 86 0.76 -17.34 6.71
N SER A 87 0.99 -18.10 7.79
CA SER A 87 0.16 -18.02 9.00
C SER A 87 0.29 -16.67 9.72
N GLN A 88 1.37 -15.94 9.46
CA GLN A 88 1.62 -14.61 10.01
C GLN A 88 1.06 -13.46 9.16
N TYR A 89 0.52 -13.76 7.99
CA TYR A 89 -0.09 -12.75 7.12
C TYR A 89 -1.41 -12.26 7.74
N PRO A 90 -1.88 -11.03 7.37
CA PRO A 90 -3.13 -10.52 7.89
C PRO A 90 -4.30 -11.48 7.62
N SER A 91 -5.12 -11.71 8.64
CA SER A 91 -6.34 -12.53 8.53
C SER A 91 -7.60 -11.72 8.16
N GLN A 92 -7.45 -10.41 8.01
CA GLN A 92 -8.51 -9.47 7.67
C GLN A 92 -8.11 -8.68 6.43
N ASN A 93 -9.11 -8.13 5.74
CA ASN A 93 -8.90 -7.15 4.69
C ASN A 93 -8.39 -5.83 5.29
N GLY A 94 -7.55 -5.11 4.59
CA GLY A 94 -7.04 -3.85 5.10
C GLY A 94 -6.01 -3.18 4.21
N ILE A 95 -5.29 -2.24 4.82
CA ILE A 95 -4.17 -1.53 4.19
C ILE A 95 -2.88 -2.09 4.76
N VAL A 96 -1.94 -2.44 3.90
CA VAL A 96 -0.63 -2.93 4.28
C VAL A 96 0.46 -1.99 3.79
N TYR A 97 1.43 -1.73 4.65
CA TYR A 97 2.67 -1.04 4.28
C TYR A 97 3.86 -1.98 4.52
N LEU A 98 4.63 -2.19 3.47
CA LEU A 98 5.81 -3.04 3.44
C LEU A 98 7.04 -2.13 3.37
N ARG A 99 7.86 -2.14 4.41
CA ARG A 99 9.05 -1.31 4.52
C ARG A 99 10.30 -2.10 4.20
N ASP A 100 11.13 -1.60 3.30
CA ASP A 100 12.41 -2.22 2.94
C ASP A 100 12.27 -3.72 2.61
N CYS A 101 11.26 -4.08 1.83
CA CYS A 101 10.91 -5.47 1.58
C CYS A 101 11.47 -6.02 0.27
N PHE A 102 11.78 -5.17 -0.71
CA PHE A 102 12.29 -5.63 -2.00
C PHE A 102 13.49 -4.82 -2.48
N VAL A 103 14.28 -5.43 -3.37
CA VAL A 103 15.46 -4.82 -3.97
C VAL A 103 15.04 -3.84 -5.05
N ARG A 104 15.53 -2.59 -4.97
CA ARG A 104 15.40 -1.59 -6.04
C ARG A 104 16.60 -1.66 -6.97
N THR A 105 16.46 -1.15 -8.19
CA THR A 105 17.57 -1.01 -9.15
C THR A 105 18.72 -0.15 -8.63
N SER A 106 18.45 0.78 -7.70
CA SER A 106 19.45 1.61 -7.04
C SER A 106 20.22 0.89 -5.92
N ASP A 107 19.76 -0.27 -5.47
CA ASP A 107 20.41 -1.02 -4.41
C ASP A 107 21.67 -1.71 -4.92
N ARG A 108 22.77 -1.56 -4.16
CA ARG A 108 24.10 -2.07 -4.56
C ARG A 108 24.27 -3.57 -4.31
N SER A 109 23.41 -4.17 -3.51
CA SER A 109 23.42 -5.61 -3.23
C SER A 109 22.00 -6.12 -3.02
N THR A 110 21.81 -7.43 -3.18
CA THR A 110 20.52 -8.09 -2.93
C THR A 110 20.08 -8.05 -1.46
N ASP A 111 21.02 -7.75 -0.54
CA ASP A 111 20.72 -7.60 0.90
C ASP A 111 20.27 -6.19 1.27
N ALA A 112 20.57 -5.19 0.44
CA ALA A 112 20.14 -3.80 0.63
C ALA A 112 18.74 -3.59 0.06
N ARG A 113 17.73 -4.15 0.72
CA ARG A 113 16.33 -4.06 0.30
C ARG A 113 15.75 -2.73 0.76
N THR A 114 15.69 -1.73 -0.12
CA THR A 114 15.14 -0.39 0.18
C THR A 114 13.76 -0.17 -0.42
N GLY A 115 13.20 -1.17 -1.08
CA GLY A 115 11.90 -1.08 -1.74
C GLY A 115 10.74 -1.09 -0.76
N ASP A 116 9.93 -0.03 -0.80
CA ASP A 116 8.70 0.11 -0.02
C ASP A 116 7.48 -0.10 -0.91
N HIS A 117 6.42 -0.67 -0.33
CA HIS A 117 5.15 -0.84 -1.01
C HIS A 117 4.00 -0.54 -0.05
N ILE A 118 2.95 0.08 -0.55
CA ILE A 118 1.70 0.31 0.19
C ILE A 118 0.52 -0.12 -0.69
N ASP A 119 -0.41 -0.88 -0.12
CA ASP A 119 -1.46 -1.51 -0.91
C ASP A 119 -2.68 -1.86 -0.08
N LEU A 120 -3.74 -2.27 -0.75
CA LEU A 120 -4.81 -3.03 -0.12
C LEU A 120 -4.42 -4.50 -0.05
N PHE A 121 -4.78 -5.14 1.06
CA PHE A 121 -4.55 -6.56 1.29
C PHE A 121 -5.89 -7.28 1.42
N VAL A 122 -6.08 -8.32 0.62
CA VAL A 122 -7.26 -9.18 0.68
C VAL A 122 -6.90 -10.44 1.45
N ALA A 123 -7.59 -10.68 2.56
CA ALA A 123 -7.33 -11.85 3.41
C ALA A 123 -7.41 -13.15 2.60
N GLY A 124 -6.38 -13.97 2.69
CA GLY A 124 -6.27 -15.23 1.94
C GLY A 124 -5.93 -15.08 0.46
N GLN A 125 -5.90 -13.86 -0.10
CA GLN A 125 -5.63 -13.61 -1.52
C GLN A 125 -4.37 -12.78 -1.77
N GLY A 126 -3.94 -11.95 -0.82
CA GLY A 126 -2.71 -11.16 -0.92
C GLY A 126 -2.89 -9.72 -1.33
N LEU A 127 -1.85 -9.13 -1.94
CA LEU A 127 -1.82 -7.74 -2.36
C LEU A 127 -2.76 -7.49 -3.53
N LEU A 128 -3.65 -6.50 -3.38
CA LEU A 128 -4.68 -6.23 -4.38
C LEU A 128 -4.10 -5.70 -5.70
N SER A 129 -3.01 -4.93 -5.66
CA SER A 129 -2.35 -4.48 -6.89
C SER A 129 -1.81 -5.64 -7.72
N ALA A 130 -1.30 -6.69 -7.08
CA ALA A 130 -0.83 -7.88 -7.77
C ALA A 130 -1.97 -8.74 -8.34
N ILE A 131 -3.13 -8.73 -7.71
CA ILE A 131 -4.35 -9.37 -8.22
C ILE A 131 -4.88 -8.60 -9.44
N ARG A 132 -4.91 -7.27 -9.37
CA ARG A 132 -5.47 -6.40 -10.41
C ARG A 132 -4.51 -6.21 -11.60
N TRP A 133 -3.22 -6.13 -11.35
CA TRP A 133 -2.18 -5.93 -12.37
C TRP A 133 -1.10 -7.01 -12.29
N PRO A 134 -1.45 -8.28 -12.58
CA PRO A 134 -0.54 -9.41 -12.34
C PRO A 134 0.76 -9.35 -13.15
N VAL A 135 0.77 -8.66 -14.29
CA VAL A 135 1.97 -8.49 -15.14
C VAL A 135 3.06 -7.67 -14.42
N GLU A 136 2.65 -6.72 -13.56
CA GLU A 136 3.59 -5.89 -12.78
C GLU A 136 4.19 -6.64 -11.57
N PHE A 137 3.60 -7.77 -11.18
CA PHE A 137 3.97 -8.54 -10.00
C PHE A 137 4.26 -10.00 -10.37
N PRO A 138 5.35 -10.28 -11.08
CA PRO A 138 5.75 -11.65 -11.37
C PRO A 138 5.99 -12.40 -10.05
N GLY A 139 5.40 -13.56 -9.90
CA GLY A 139 5.44 -14.34 -8.66
C GLY A 139 4.14 -14.28 -7.84
N GLY A 140 3.19 -13.40 -8.20
CA GLY A 140 1.83 -13.37 -7.66
C GLY A 140 1.62 -12.48 -6.44
N PRO A 141 0.41 -12.55 -5.82
CA PRO A 141 -0.05 -11.61 -4.80
C PRO A 141 0.70 -11.65 -3.47
N PHE A 142 1.48 -12.68 -3.20
CA PHE A 142 2.26 -12.84 -1.97
C PHE A 142 3.76 -12.62 -2.19
N ALA A 143 4.22 -12.39 -3.41
CA ALA A 143 5.65 -12.39 -3.73
C ALA A 143 6.42 -11.30 -2.96
N ILE A 144 5.93 -10.06 -2.95
CA ILE A 144 6.61 -8.96 -2.25
C ILE A 144 6.53 -9.13 -0.72
N ILE A 145 5.36 -9.46 -0.18
CA ILE A 145 5.24 -9.69 1.26
C ILE A 145 6.11 -10.87 1.70
N GLY A 146 6.28 -11.87 0.84
CA GLY A 146 7.17 -13.00 1.05
C GLY A 146 8.66 -12.62 1.14
N THR A 147 9.05 -11.44 0.67
CA THR A 147 10.43 -10.93 0.78
C THR A 147 10.65 -10.05 2.02
N CYS A 148 9.59 -9.70 2.75
CA CYS A 148 9.68 -8.90 3.94
C CYS A 148 10.39 -9.64 5.08
N ARG A 149 11.18 -8.89 5.83
CA ARG A 149 11.79 -9.37 7.07
C ARG A 149 10.89 -9.05 8.24
N ASP A 150 11.16 -9.72 9.37
CA ASP A 150 10.45 -9.52 10.62
C ASP A 150 10.39 -8.04 11.04
N GLY A 151 9.23 -7.58 11.44
CA GLY A 151 8.98 -6.20 11.87
C GLY A 151 8.87 -5.16 10.75
N LYS A 152 8.88 -5.56 9.47
CA LYS A 152 8.80 -4.65 8.32
C LYS A 152 7.39 -4.48 7.77
N VAL A 153 6.41 -5.20 8.27
CA VAL A 153 5.02 -5.13 7.83
C VAL A 153 4.19 -4.32 8.82
N ARG A 154 3.47 -3.35 8.31
CA ARG A 154 2.50 -2.54 9.05
C ARG A 154 1.12 -2.74 8.43
N PHE A 155 0.10 -2.81 9.29
CA PHE A 155 -1.25 -3.15 8.84
C PHE A 155 -2.31 -2.33 9.58
N TRP A 156 -3.31 -1.86 8.83
CA TRP A 156 -4.54 -1.29 9.35
C TRP A 156 -5.73 -2.12 8.85
N PRO A 157 -6.50 -2.76 9.73
CA PRO A 157 -7.74 -3.42 9.32
C PRO A 157 -8.71 -2.42 8.69
N ALA A 158 -9.39 -2.82 7.62
CA ALA A 158 -10.54 -2.10 7.09
C ALA A 158 -11.83 -2.66 7.70
N SER A 159 -12.81 -1.81 7.83
CA SER A 159 -14.13 -2.20 8.34
C SER A 159 -15.12 -2.59 7.23
#